data_62362783febf2d9c39bfe651db14f78d
#
_entry.id   62362783febf2d9c39bfe651db14f78d
#
_cell.length_a   1.000
_cell.length_b   1.000
_cell.length_c   1.000
_cell.angle_alpha   90.00
_cell.angle_beta   90.00
_cell.angle_gamma   90.00
#
_symmetry.space_group_name_H-M   'P 1'
#
loop_
_entity.id
_entity.type
_entity.pdbx_description
1 polymer ?
#
loop_
_entity_poly.entity_id
_entity_poly.type
_entity_poly.pdbx_seq_one_letter_code
_entity_poly.pdbx_strand_id
1 'polypeptide(L)'
;AAMREAMAAADVGDDVYRDDPTVLALERRTADLLGKDDAVYMPTGTMTNQVAIRTHTEPGDQILIDANAHVARAEAGGPAALSGVMTKGLPGIHGVFTAEDVHAAAMPVHPFTPATLLPPTKLLCIENTHNGGGGTIWPLDAVEAVCAAGRQHGLRLHMDGARLWHASVATGVSEREYAAPFDTVSVCFSKGLGAPVGSALAGSSELVARARRFKAMFGGGFRQAGVVAAGALHALEHHRAGLAADHSKATAFAGGLSRITGIGIDLARVQTNIVRFTLAAMPSGAFVERCHDAGLHLLTTGADGVRAVPHADISEAQIQKALAIVGAVVSEQAA
;
A
#
# COMPACT_ATOMS: atom_id res chain seq x y z
N ALA A 1 -1.31 -21.79 12.28
CA ALA A 1 -1.15 -23.21 11.96
C ALA A 1 -1.65 -23.51 10.54
N ALA A 2 -2.93 -23.31 10.22
CA ALA A 2 -3.55 -23.70 8.95
C ALA A 2 -2.84 -23.15 7.68
N MET A 3 -2.41 -21.88 7.69
CA MET A 3 -1.63 -21.34 6.57
C MET A 3 -0.31 -22.11 6.34
N ARG A 4 0.41 -22.49 7.40
CA ARG A 4 1.66 -23.27 7.28
C ARG A 4 1.39 -24.70 6.79
N GLU A 5 0.27 -25.29 7.16
CA GLU A 5 -0.19 -26.58 6.64
C GLU A 5 -0.51 -26.49 5.14
N ALA A 6 -1.24 -25.43 4.71
CA ALA A 6 -1.50 -25.17 3.30
C ALA A 6 -0.20 -24.99 2.49
N MET A 7 0.78 -24.27 3.04
CA MET A 7 2.10 -24.10 2.41
C MET A 7 2.87 -25.42 2.30
N ALA A 8 2.82 -26.25 3.34
CA ALA A 8 3.51 -27.55 3.33
C ALA A 8 2.87 -28.58 2.40
N ALA A 9 1.56 -28.46 2.14
CA ALA A 9 0.80 -29.34 1.27
C ALA A 9 0.59 -28.77 -0.15
N ALA A 10 1.25 -27.65 -0.50
CA ALA A 10 1.05 -26.99 -1.78
C ALA A 10 1.52 -27.85 -2.95
N ASP A 11 0.68 -28.00 -3.96
CA ASP A 11 1.09 -28.48 -5.27
C ASP A 11 1.98 -27.42 -5.93
N VAL A 12 3.15 -27.85 -6.44
CA VAL A 12 4.13 -26.96 -7.03
C VAL A 12 4.54 -27.40 -8.42
N GLY A 13 4.83 -26.43 -9.25
CA GLY A 13 5.48 -26.56 -10.54
C GLY A 13 6.58 -25.53 -10.66
N ASP A 14 6.93 -25.08 -11.87
CA ASP A 14 7.92 -24.04 -12.09
C ASP A 14 7.24 -22.75 -12.60
N ASP A 15 7.16 -21.71 -11.75
CA ASP A 15 6.53 -20.44 -12.08
C ASP A 15 7.19 -19.73 -13.30
N VAL A 16 8.46 -20.00 -13.57
CA VAL A 16 9.14 -19.46 -14.75
C VAL A 16 8.52 -19.99 -16.04
N TYR A 17 8.06 -21.24 -16.04
CA TYR A 17 7.35 -21.87 -17.17
C TYR A 17 5.84 -21.74 -17.09
N ARG A 18 5.32 -21.07 -16.05
CA ARG A 18 3.88 -20.91 -15.80
C ARG A 18 3.14 -22.24 -15.63
N ASP A 19 3.76 -23.19 -14.98
CA ASP A 19 3.17 -24.50 -14.70
C ASP A 19 3.00 -24.81 -13.20
N ASP A 20 3.31 -23.82 -12.32
CA ASP A 20 3.00 -23.95 -10.88
C ASP A 20 1.49 -23.74 -10.64
N PRO A 21 0.73 -24.82 -10.28
CA PRO A 21 -0.71 -24.75 -10.19
C PRO A 21 -1.20 -23.83 -9.07
N THR A 22 -0.45 -23.72 -7.97
CA THR A 22 -0.82 -22.88 -6.82
C THR A 22 -0.60 -21.42 -7.15
N VAL A 23 0.47 -21.06 -7.84
CA VAL A 23 0.69 -19.68 -8.34
C VAL A 23 -0.42 -19.29 -9.31
N LEU A 24 -0.74 -20.16 -10.28
CA LEU A 24 -1.81 -19.89 -11.24
C LEU A 24 -3.18 -19.72 -10.57
N ALA A 25 -3.47 -20.49 -9.51
CA ALA A 25 -4.70 -20.34 -8.73
C ALA A 25 -4.75 -18.99 -8.02
N LEU A 26 -3.66 -18.56 -7.37
CA LEU A 26 -3.56 -17.26 -6.71
C LEU A 26 -3.71 -16.09 -7.70
N GLU A 27 -3.04 -16.18 -8.86
CA GLU A 27 -3.10 -15.16 -9.91
C GLU A 27 -4.53 -15.01 -10.45
N ARG A 28 -5.21 -16.12 -10.81
CA ARG A 28 -6.62 -16.09 -11.24
C ARG A 28 -7.52 -15.51 -10.16
N ARG A 29 -7.41 -16.00 -8.93
CA ARG A 29 -8.24 -15.51 -7.82
C ARG A 29 -8.08 -14.00 -7.60
N THR A 30 -6.85 -13.50 -7.72
CA THR A 30 -6.55 -12.07 -7.59
C THR A 30 -7.17 -11.27 -8.74
N ALA A 31 -6.99 -11.73 -9.97
CA ALA A 31 -7.58 -11.10 -11.16
C ALA A 31 -9.11 -11.03 -11.05
N ASP A 32 -9.76 -12.12 -10.65
CA ASP A 32 -11.22 -12.22 -10.48
C ASP A 32 -11.73 -11.20 -9.44
N LEU A 33 -11.07 -11.08 -8.29
CA LEU A 33 -11.44 -10.15 -7.24
C LEU A 33 -11.31 -8.69 -7.68
N LEU A 34 -10.27 -8.39 -8.45
CA LEU A 34 -10.00 -7.04 -8.95
C LEU A 34 -10.75 -6.73 -10.27
N GLY A 35 -11.42 -7.72 -10.87
CA GLY A 35 -12.10 -7.56 -12.17
C GLY A 35 -11.13 -7.25 -13.31
N LYS A 36 -9.97 -7.86 -13.31
CA LYS A 36 -8.93 -7.75 -14.34
C LYS A 36 -8.79 -9.06 -15.11
N ASP A 37 -8.16 -9.02 -16.29
CA ASP A 37 -8.04 -10.17 -17.17
C ASP A 37 -7.00 -11.19 -16.67
N ASP A 38 -5.91 -10.71 -16.06
CA ASP A 38 -4.79 -11.54 -15.58
C ASP A 38 -4.10 -10.85 -14.39
N ALA A 39 -3.28 -11.61 -13.67
CA ALA A 39 -2.41 -11.10 -12.62
C ALA A 39 -1.06 -11.81 -12.65
N VAL A 40 -0.03 -11.21 -12.05
CA VAL A 40 1.29 -11.81 -11.86
C VAL A 40 1.72 -11.71 -10.41
N TYR A 41 2.06 -12.85 -9.82
CA TYR A 41 2.56 -12.95 -8.45
C TYR A 41 4.03 -12.53 -8.35
N MET A 42 4.38 -11.77 -7.33
CA MET A 42 5.73 -11.22 -7.09
C MET A 42 6.07 -11.26 -5.59
N PRO A 43 7.37 -11.26 -5.22
CA PRO A 43 7.80 -11.36 -3.83
C PRO A 43 7.35 -10.18 -2.95
N THR A 44 7.30 -8.96 -3.48
CA THR A 44 7.07 -7.75 -2.69
C THR A 44 6.18 -6.73 -3.39
N GLY A 45 5.49 -5.88 -2.60
CA GLY A 45 4.75 -4.73 -3.12
C GLY A 45 5.64 -3.69 -3.80
N THR A 46 6.87 -3.51 -3.33
CA THR A 46 7.86 -2.68 -4.01
C THR A 46 8.11 -3.18 -5.43
N MET A 47 8.29 -4.50 -5.61
CA MET A 47 8.50 -5.05 -6.95
C MET A 47 7.26 -4.87 -7.83
N THR A 48 6.04 -5.07 -7.31
CA THR A 48 4.83 -4.86 -8.12
C THR A 48 4.69 -3.42 -8.59
N ASN A 49 5.01 -2.44 -7.74
CA ASN A 49 5.00 -1.02 -8.11
C ASN A 49 6.07 -0.69 -9.14
N GLN A 50 7.33 -1.15 -8.94
CA GLN A 50 8.41 -0.87 -9.87
C GLN A 50 8.17 -1.55 -11.23
N VAL A 51 7.63 -2.76 -11.24
CA VAL A 51 7.22 -3.45 -12.47
C VAL A 51 6.06 -2.73 -13.16
N ALA A 52 5.05 -2.25 -12.40
CA ALA A 52 3.95 -1.46 -12.96
C ALA A 52 4.46 -0.17 -13.62
N ILE A 53 5.29 0.60 -12.93
CA ILE A 53 5.87 1.83 -13.47
C ILE A 53 6.63 1.52 -14.76
N ARG A 54 7.52 0.53 -14.75
CA ARG A 54 8.29 0.15 -15.95
C ARG A 54 7.41 -0.39 -17.08
N THR A 55 6.27 -0.99 -16.75
CA THR A 55 5.31 -1.48 -17.74
C THR A 55 4.63 -0.33 -18.48
N HIS A 56 4.40 0.80 -17.83
CA HIS A 56 3.68 1.95 -18.37
C HIS A 56 4.56 3.07 -18.93
N THR A 57 5.87 3.03 -18.66
CA THR A 57 6.78 4.15 -18.97
C THR A 57 8.05 3.71 -19.66
N GLU A 58 8.72 4.68 -20.28
CA GLU A 58 10.08 4.55 -20.81
C GLU A 58 11.03 5.55 -20.10
N PRO A 59 12.36 5.33 -20.12
CA PRO A 59 13.32 6.28 -19.55
C PRO A 59 13.13 7.71 -20.09
N GLY A 60 13.09 8.69 -19.18
CA GLY A 60 12.82 10.09 -19.51
C GLY A 60 11.36 10.51 -19.34
N ASP A 61 10.43 9.56 -19.17
CA ASP A 61 9.04 9.88 -18.85
C ASP A 61 8.86 10.43 -17.44
N GLN A 62 7.71 11.06 -17.18
CA GLN A 62 7.29 11.54 -15.87
C GLN A 62 6.07 10.78 -15.37
N ILE A 63 6.03 10.51 -14.05
CA ILE A 63 4.87 10.01 -13.35
C ILE A 63 4.32 11.05 -12.37
N LEU A 64 3.00 11.11 -12.21
CA LEU A 64 2.31 11.92 -11.19
C LEU A 64 1.93 11.00 -10.02
N ILE A 65 2.20 11.45 -8.80
CA ILE A 65 1.94 10.67 -7.59
C ILE A 65 1.85 11.61 -6.38
N ASP A 66 1.16 11.26 -5.30
CA ASP A 66 1.24 12.03 -4.06
C ASP A 66 2.69 12.15 -3.56
N ALA A 67 3.09 13.34 -3.11
CA ALA A 67 4.46 13.63 -2.67
C ALA A 67 4.91 12.75 -1.49
N ASN A 68 3.97 12.18 -0.72
CA ASN A 68 4.22 11.32 0.44
C ASN A 68 3.84 9.85 0.19
N ALA A 69 3.53 9.47 -1.06
CA ALA A 69 3.26 8.08 -1.41
C ALA A 69 4.49 7.19 -1.16
N HIS A 70 4.22 5.90 -0.90
CA HIS A 70 5.26 4.91 -0.63
C HIS A 70 6.28 4.80 -1.76
N VAL A 71 5.82 4.79 -3.01
CA VAL A 71 6.66 4.76 -4.21
C VAL A 71 7.62 5.96 -4.27
N ALA A 72 7.15 7.14 -3.86
CA ALA A 72 7.97 8.36 -3.90
C ALA A 72 9.02 8.43 -2.76
N ARG A 73 8.74 7.78 -1.61
CA ARG A 73 9.49 8.00 -0.37
C ARG A 73 10.21 6.79 0.18
N ALA A 74 9.74 5.57 -0.10
CA ALA A 74 10.13 4.36 0.63
C ALA A 74 10.44 3.15 -0.26
N GLU A 75 10.76 3.37 -1.54
CA GLU A 75 11.14 2.30 -2.48
C GLU A 75 12.56 2.47 -3.04
N ALA A 76 13.47 2.96 -2.19
CA ALA A 76 14.92 3.01 -2.45
C ALA A 76 15.32 3.74 -3.76
N GLY A 77 14.50 4.72 -4.22
CA GLY A 77 14.75 5.40 -5.48
C GLY A 77 14.41 4.58 -6.72
N GLY A 78 13.62 3.50 -6.55
CA GLY A 78 13.27 2.55 -7.60
C GLY A 78 12.77 3.17 -8.90
N PRO A 79 11.85 4.15 -8.89
CA PRO A 79 11.36 4.76 -10.13
C PRO A 79 12.47 5.35 -11.01
N ALA A 80 13.44 6.03 -10.40
CA ALA A 80 14.58 6.57 -11.11
C ALA A 80 15.57 5.47 -11.55
N ALA A 81 15.90 4.55 -10.63
CA ALA A 81 16.92 3.54 -10.84
C ALA A 81 16.51 2.44 -11.85
N LEU A 82 15.26 1.99 -11.79
CA LEU A 82 14.78 0.84 -12.59
C LEU A 82 14.01 1.25 -13.84
N SER A 83 13.33 2.41 -13.80
CA SER A 83 12.52 2.88 -14.91
C SER A 83 13.08 4.14 -15.57
N GLY A 84 14.01 4.84 -14.94
CA GLY A 84 14.59 6.09 -15.46
C GLY A 84 13.56 7.24 -15.54
N VAL A 85 12.52 7.21 -14.70
CA VAL A 85 11.44 8.19 -14.75
C VAL A 85 11.62 9.31 -13.73
N MET A 86 11.09 10.49 -14.07
CA MET A 86 10.92 11.58 -13.13
C MET A 86 9.64 11.40 -12.33
N THR A 87 9.71 11.63 -11.01
CA THR A 87 8.54 11.63 -10.13
C THR A 87 8.11 13.05 -9.83
N LYS A 88 6.90 13.43 -10.23
CA LYS A 88 6.28 14.71 -9.88
C LYS A 88 5.28 14.52 -8.74
N GLY A 89 5.63 15.04 -7.56
CA GLY A 89 4.78 14.98 -6.38
C GLY A 89 3.59 15.93 -6.46
N LEU A 90 2.38 15.41 -6.21
CA LEU A 90 1.16 16.17 -6.06
C LEU A 90 0.91 16.54 -4.59
N PRO A 91 0.26 17.68 -4.29
CA PRO A 91 0.08 18.18 -2.92
C PRO A 91 -1.14 17.56 -2.23
N GLY A 92 -1.16 16.22 -2.10
CA GLY A 92 -2.29 15.53 -1.48
C GLY A 92 -2.45 15.85 0.02
N ILE A 93 -3.68 16.08 0.44
CA ILE A 93 -4.03 16.17 1.86
C ILE A 93 -4.19 14.74 2.39
N HIS A 94 -3.26 14.31 3.24
CA HIS A 94 -3.19 12.94 3.74
C HIS A 94 -3.10 11.88 2.62
N GLY A 95 -2.53 12.26 1.48
CA GLY A 95 -2.35 11.38 0.34
C GLY A 95 -3.48 11.43 -0.70
N VAL A 96 -4.54 12.20 -0.44
CA VAL A 96 -5.66 12.41 -1.38
C VAL A 96 -5.46 13.76 -2.07
N PHE A 97 -5.23 13.76 -3.36
CA PHE A 97 -5.15 14.93 -4.22
C PHE A 97 -6.39 15.02 -5.12
N THR A 98 -6.59 16.14 -5.80
CA THR A 98 -7.80 16.44 -6.57
C THR A 98 -7.60 16.30 -8.09
N ALA A 99 -8.70 16.31 -8.84
CA ALA A 99 -8.65 16.37 -10.31
C ALA A 99 -7.95 17.64 -10.80
N GLU A 100 -8.15 18.77 -10.11
CA GLU A 100 -7.51 20.05 -10.38
C GLU A 100 -5.99 19.97 -10.22
N ASP A 101 -5.50 19.26 -9.20
CA ASP A 101 -4.06 19.00 -9.01
C ASP A 101 -3.48 18.22 -10.19
N VAL A 102 -4.22 17.22 -10.72
CA VAL A 102 -3.81 16.46 -11.91
C VAL A 102 -3.77 17.36 -13.14
N HIS A 103 -4.81 18.16 -13.38
CA HIS A 103 -4.85 19.09 -14.50
C HIS A 103 -3.68 20.09 -14.43
N ALA A 104 -3.45 20.71 -13.27
CA ALA A 104 -2.35 21.65 -13.07
C ALA A 104 -0.97 21.01 -13.26
N ALA A 105 -0.81 19.73 -12.84
CA ALA A 105 0.45 19.02 -12.98
C ALA A 105 0.72 18.52 -14.41
N ALA A 106 -0.32 18.19 -15.17
CA ALA A 106 -0.19 17.70 -16.54
C ALA A 106 0.00 18.82 -17.58
N MET A 107 -0.37 20.05 -17.24
CA MET A 107 -0.21 21.21 -18.13
C MET A 107 1.23 21.76 -18.10
N PRO A 108 1.73 22.32 -19.23
CA PRO A 108 3.01 23.00 -19.23
C PRO A 108 2.93 24.25 -18.35
N VAL A 109 4.04 24.57 -17.65
CA VAL A 109 4.16 25.74 -16.76
C VAL A 109 3.91 27.06 -17.51
N HIS A 110 4.26 27.10 -18.80
CA HIS A 110 4.06 28.28 -19.65
C HIS A 110 3.63 27.86 -21.06
N PRO A 111 2.62 28.52 -21.66
CA PRO A 111 2.08 28.13 -22.97
C PRO A 111 3.09 28.16 -24.11
N PHE A 112 4.18 28.94 -23.97
CA PHE A 112 5.26 29.01 -24.97
C PHE A 112 6.45 28.09 -24.66
N THR A 113 6.37 27.24 -23.61
CA THR A 113 7.44 26.27 -23.35
C THR A 113 7.41 25.20 -24.45
N PRO A 114 8.51 24.99 -25.20
CA PRO A 114 8.55 23.94 -26.20
C PRO A 114 8.34 22.57 -25.55
N ALA A 115 7.44 21.75 -26.10
CA ALA A 115 7.15 20.41 -25.58
C ALA A 115 8.40 19.52 -25.53
N THR A 116 9.39 19.75 -26.39
CA THR A 116 10.67 19.04 -26.42
C THR A 116 11.56 19.27 -25.20
N LEU A 117 11.26 20.27 -24.37
CA LEU A 117 12.01 20.57 -23.13
C LEU A 117 11.36 19.91 -21.90
N LEU A 118 10.15 19.36 -22.02
CA LEU A 118 9.42 18.79 -20.91
C LEU A 118 9.42 17.27 -20.97
N PRO A 119 9.58 16.58 -19.83
CA PRO A 119 9.40 15.14 -19.78
C PRO A 119 7.93 14.80 -20.09
N PRO A 120 7.66 13.82 -21.00
CA PRO A 120 6.29 13.41 -21.24
C PRO A 120 5.69 12.79 -19.98
N THR A 121 4.57 13.31 -19.50
CA THR A 121 3.83 12.67 -18.41
C THR A 121 3.06 11.48 -18.96
N LYS A 122 3.26 10.29 -18.40
CA LYS A 122 2.70 9.04 -18.91
C LYS A 122 1.83 8.28 -17.94
N LEU A 123 2.07 8.42 -16.64
CA LEU A 123 1.42 7.61 -15.63
C LEU A 123 0.95 8.47 -14.46
N LEU A 124 -0.27 8.20 -14.00
CA LEU A 124 -0.81 8.70 -12.74
C LEU A 124 -0.92 7.54 -11.76
N CYS A 125 -0.36 7.70 -10.56
CA CYS A 125 -0.37 6.70 -9.51
C CYS A 125 -1.20 7.18 -8.31
N ILE A 126 -2.07 6.31 -7.78
CA ILE A 126 -2.79 6.49 -6.52
C ILE A 126 -2.35 5.39 -5.55
N GLU A 127 -2.22 5.71 -4.26
CA GLU A 127 -1.99 4.72 -3.19
C GLU A 127 -3.24 4.60 -2.31
N ASN A 128 -3.86 3.42 -2.24
CA ASN A 128 -5.04 3.14 -1.42
C ASN A 128 -4.89 1.82 -0.62
N THR A 129 -4.95 1.83 0.74
CA THR A 129 -5.02 3.02 1.59
C THR A 129 -3.67 3.71 1.65
N HIS A 130 -3.65 5.04 1.79
CA HIS A 130 -2.41 5.82 1.76
C HIS A 130 -1.63 5.68 3.07
N ASN A 131 -0.45 5.05 3.03
CA ASN A 131 0.36 4.75 4.21
C ASN A 131 0.89 6.02 4.90
N GLY A 132 1.47 6.93 4.12
CA GLY A 132 1.96 8.22 4.61
C GLY A 132 0.87 9.10 5.20
N GLY A 133 -0.37 8.99 4.70
CA GLY A 133 -1.55 9.66 5.23
C GLY A 133 -2.08 9.10 6.54
N GLY A 134 -1.60 7.92 6.98
CA GLY A 134 -2.10 7.26 8.20
C GLY A 134 -3.16 6.18 7.92
N GLY A 135 -3.11 5.57 6.74
CA GLY A 135 -4.11 4.58 6.32
C GLY A 135 -5.36 5.21 5.71
N THR A 136 -5.23 6.44 5.21
CA THR A 136 -6.33 7.18 4.58
C THR A 136 -6.92 6.38 3.42
N ILE A 137 -8.24 6.27 3.42
CA ILE A 137 -9.00 5.66 2.33
C ILE A 137 -9.36 6.75 1.33
N TRP A 138 -9.10 6.49 0.05
CA TRP A 138 -9.62 7.33 -1.01
C TRP A 138 -11.13 7.13 -1.15
N PRO A 139 -11.97 8.19 -1.08
CA PRO A 139 -13.36 8.11 -1.48
C PRO A 139 -13.47 7.66 -2.94
N LEU A 140 -14.44 6.80 -3.27
CA LEU A 140 -14.54 6.23 -4.62
C LEU A 140 -14.78 7.31 -5.68
N ASP A 141 -15.61 8.30 -5.38
CA ASP A 141 -15.89 9.45 -6.24
C ASP A 141 -14.64 10.30 -6.52
N ALA A 142 -13.76 10.47 -5.51
CA ALA A 142 -12.47 11.14 -5.68
C ALA A 142 -11.52 10.31 -6.57
N VAL A 143 -11.51 8.98 -6.40
CA VAL A 143 -10.76 8.07 -7.30
C VAL A 143 -11.24 8.24 -8.74
N GLU A 144 -12.55 8.20 -8.97
CA GLU A 144 -13.14 8.32 -10.30
C GLU A 144 -12.83 9.69 -10.94
N ALA A 145 -12.97 10.78 -10.18
CA ALA A 145 -12.67 12.14 -10.66
C ALA A 145 -11.20 12.31 -11.07
N VAL A 146 -10.27 11.84 -10.23
CA VAL A 146 -8.82 11.92 -10.49
C VAL A 146 -8.43 11.03 -11.67
N CYS A 147 -9.00 9.83 -11.77
CA CYS A 147 -8.77 8.94 -12.91
C CYS A 147 -9.31 9.53 -14.22
N ALA A 148 -10.50 10.14 -14.20
CA ALA A 148 -11.06 10.83 -15.36
C ALA A 148 -10.16 11.99 -15.82
N ALA A 149 -9.64 12.80 -14.89
CA ALA A 149 -8.69 13.86 -15.19
C ALA A 149 -7.40 13.29 -15.82
N GLY A 150 -6.85 12.21 -15.29
CA GLY A 150 -5.70 11.52 -15.88
C GLY A 150 -5.97 11.05 -17.33
N ARG A 151 -7.14 10.45 -17.57
CA ARG A 151 -7.55 10.00 -18.92
C ARG A 151 -7.69 11.16 -19.92
N GLN A 152 -8.19 12.32 -19.50
CA GLN A 152 -8.26 13.51 -20.34
C GLN A 152 -6.90 13.98 -20.84
N HIS A 153 -5.83 13.73 -20.07
CA HIS A 153 -4.44 14.00 -20.45
C HIS A 153 -3.74 12.80 -21.12
N GLY A 154 -4.47 11.72 -21.43
CA GLY A 154 -3.91 10.52 -22.05
C GLY A 154 -2.99 9.69 -21.15
N LEU A 155 -3.08 9.87 -19.82
CA LEU A 155 -2.26 9.13 -18.87
C LEU A 155 -2.75 7.70 -18.69
N ARG A 156 -1.80 6.79 -18.49
CA ARG A 156 -2.07 5.48 -17.90
C ARG A 156 -2.31 5.64 -16.40
N LEU A 157 -3.04 4.69 -15.82
CA LEU A 157 -3.47 4.76 -14.42
C LEU A 157 -3.01 3.51 -13.67
N HIS A 158 -2.32 3.69 -12.56
CA HIS A 158 -1.87 2.63 -11.66
C HIS A 158 -2.35 2.88 -10.24
N MET A 159 -2.88 1.83 -9.57
CA MET A 159 -3.17 1.86 -8.14
C MET A 159 -2.14 1.02 -7.38
N ASP A 160 -1.41 1.64 -6.45
CA ASP A 160 -0.78 0.92 -5.35
C ASP A 160 -1.88 0.57 -4.32
N GLY A 161 -2.43 -0.61 -4.47
CA GLY A 161 -3.46 -1.18 -3.61
C GLY A 161 -2.88 -2.05 -2.49
N ALA A 162 -1.67 -1.74 -1.99
CA ALA A 162 -0.99 -2.56 -0.99
C ALA A 162 -1.84 -2.86 0.25
N ARG A 163 -2.85 -2.01 0.55
CA ARG A 163 -3.85 -2.19 1.61
C ARG A 163 -5.28 -2.03 1.11
N LEU A 164 -5.54 -2.29 -0.16
CA LEU A 164 -6.88 -2.19 -0.76
C LEU A 164 -7.91 -3.05 -0.02
N TRP A 165 -7.51 -4.23 0.45
CA TRP A 165 -8.37 -5.10 1.29
C TRP A 165 -8.92 -4.40 2.52
N HIS A 166 -8.13 -3.52 3.16
CA HIS A 166 -8.60 -2.71 4.29
C HIS A 166 -9.61 -1.64 3.86
N ALA A 167 -9.38 -0.99 2.71
CA ALA A 167 -10.32 0.00 2.18
C ALA A 167 -11.68 -0.65 1.91
N SER A 168 -11.70 -1.78 1.22
CA SER A 168 -12.94 -2.50 0.90
C SER A 168 -13.71 -2.94 2.15
N VAL A 169 -13.02 -3.50 3.14
CA VAL A 169 -13.65 -3.91 4.41
C VAL A 169 -14.21 -2.72 5.19
N ALA A 170 -13.51 -1.58 5.17
CA ALA A 170 -13.95 -0.39 5.92
C ALA A 170 -15.13 0.34 5.26
N THR A 171 -15.20 0.36 3.93
CA THR A 171 -16.20 1.15 3.19
C THR A 171 -17.37 0.31 2.65
N GLY A 172 -17.19 -1.00 2.51
CA GLY A 172 -18.13 -1.86 1.79
C GLY A 172 -18.03 -1.76 0.26
N VAL A 173 -17.19 -0.85 -0.28
CA VAL A 173 -16.90 -0.78 -1.72
C VAL A 173 -15.99 -1.95 -2.08
N SER A 174 -16.36 -2.72 -3.11
CA SER A 174 -15.59 -3.89 -3.52
C SER A 174 -14.23 -3.49 -4.11
N GLU A 175 -13.26 -4.41 -4.03
CA GLU A 175 -11.95 -4.24 -4.65
C GLU A 175 -12.09 -4.05 -6.17
N ARG A 176 -13.08 -4.69 -6.79
CA ARG A 176 -13.42 -4.55 -8.21
C ARG A 176 -13.82 -3.13 -8.56
N GLU A 177 -14.69 -2.50 -7.76
CA GLU A 177 -15.12 -1.11 -7.98
C GLU A 177 -13.95 -0.15 -7.85
N TYR A 178 -13.14 -0.28 -6.81
CA TYR A 178 -11.91 0.52 -6.68
C TYR A 178 -10.93 0.29 -7.84
N ALA A 179 -10.77 -0.94 -8.29
CA ALA A 179 -9.84 -1.31 -9.36
C ALA A 179 -10.31 -0.88 -10.76
N ALA A 180 -11.62 -0.72 -10.96
CA ALA A 180 -12.23 -0.53 -12.29
C ALA A 180 -11.56 0.55 -13.16
N PRO A 181 -11.27 1.78 -12.68
CA PRO A 181 -10.72 2.84 -13.51
C PRO A 181 -9.25 2.67 -13.90
N PHE A 182 -8.50 1.75 -13.27
CA PHE A 182 -7.05 1.61 -13.44
C PHE A 182 -6.66 0.61 -14.52
N ASP A 183 -5.55 0.89 -15.22
CA ASP A 183 -4.92 -0.04 -16.17
C ASP A 183 -4.23 -1.19 -15.42
N THR A 184 -3.59 -0.87 -14.29
CA THR A 184 -2.97 -1.87 -13.41
C THR A 184 -3.23 -1.56 -11.94
N VAL A 185 -3.36 -2.63 -11.14
CA VAL A 185 -3.54 -2.55 -9.69
C VAL A 185 -2.57 -3.51 -9.01
N SER A 186 -1.75 -3.03 -8.08
CA SER A 186 -0.97 -3.89 -7.20
C SER A 186 -1.71 -4.13 -5.89
N VAL A 187 -1.58 -5.35 -5.33
CA VAL A 187 -2.10 -5.70 -4.01
C VAL A 187 -1.08 -6.52 -3.23
N CYS A 188 -1.05 -6.36 -1.90
CA CYS A 188 -0.16 -7.13 -1.04
C CYS A 188 -0.93 -8.19 -0.24
N PHE A 189 -0.35 -9.39 -0.14
CA PHE A 189 -0.83 -10.45 0.74
C PHE A 189 -0.06 -10.45 2.08
N SER A 190 1.16 -9.94 2.08
CA SER A 190 2.11 -9.93 3.21
C SER A 190 1.97 -8.72 4.16
N LYS A 191 0.80 -8.08 4.19
CA LYS A 191 0.44 -7.01 5.13
C LYS A 191 -0.71 -7.48 6.04
N GLY A 192 -1.85 -6.79 6.06
CA GLY A 192 -2.97 -7.14 6.92
C GLY A 192 -3.49 -8.57 6.75
N LEU A 193 -3.39 -9.16 5.57
CA LEU A 193 -3.76 -10.55 5.35
C LEU A 193 -2.82 -11.57 6.01
N GLY A 194 -1.59 -11.17 6.38
CA GLY A 194 -0.67 -11.98 7.17
C GLY A 194 0.03 -13.10 6.40
N ALA A 195 0.06 -13.08 5.06
CA ALA A 195 0.90 -13.98 4.30
C ALA A 195 2.39 -13.72 4.57
N PRO A 196 3.26 -14.74 4.55
CA PRO A 196 4.68 -14.57 4.89
C PRO A 196 5.43 -13.72 3.86
N VAL A 197 5.00 -13.77 2.60
CA VAL A 197 5.58 -13.04 1.47
C VAL A 197 4.55 -12.92 0.36
N GLY A 198 4.68 -11.88 -0.47
CA GLY A 198 4.01 -11.82 -1.75
C GLY A 198 3.03 -10.67 -1.93
N SER A 199 2.94 -10.31 -3.19
CA SER A 199 2.07 -9.29 -3.76
C SER A 199 1.70 -9.71 -5.17
N ALA A 200 0.69 -9.09 -5.77
CA ALA A 200 0.37 -9.33 -7.18
C ALA A 200 0.10 -8.02 -7.90
N LEU A 201 0.41 -7.99 -9.19
CA LEU A 201 0.03 -6.93 -10.11
C LEU A 201 -1.01 -7.49 -11.08
N ALA A 202 -2.19 -6.86 -11.13
CA ALA A 202 -3.27 -7.24 -12.01
C ALA A 202 -3.54 -6.16 -13.08
N GLY A 203 -3.99 -6.58 -14.26
CA GLY A 203 -4.28 -5.71 -15.38
C GLY A 203 -4.83 -6.48 -16.57
N SER A 204 -4.77 -5.88 -17.79
CA SER A 204 -5.05 -6.61 -19.01
C SER A 204 -4.01 -7.71 -19.28
N SER A 205 -4.38 -8.75 -20.01
CA SER A 205 -3.44 -9.83 -20.37
C SER A 205 -2.18 -9.31 -21.05
N GLU A 206 -2.28 -8.29 -21.89
CA GLU A 206 -1.12 -7.65 -22.55
C GLU A 206 -0.18 -6.98 -21.56
N LEU A 207 -0.73 -6.17 -20.63
CA LEU A 207 0.06 -5.48 -19.61
C LEU A 207 0.72 -6.47 -18.66
N VAL A 208 0.00 -7.53 -18.25
CA VAL A 208 0.55 -8.57 -17.37
C VAL A 208 1.65 -9.37 -18.07
N ALA A 209 1.51 -9.68 -19.36
CA ALA A 209 2.57 -10.32 -20.14
C ALA A 209 3.86 -9.46 -20.18
N ARG A 210 3.71 -8.14 -20.37
CA ARG A 210 4.83 -7.19 -20.29
C ARG A 210 5.42 -7.12 -18.87
N ALA A 211 4.57 -7.13 -17.84
CA ALA A 211 4.97 -7.12 -16.44
C ALA A 211 5.79 -8.38 -16.06
N ARG A 212 5.43 -9.56 -16.57
CA ARG A 212 6.19 -10.80 -16.33
C ARG A 212 7.62 -10.71 -16.83
N ARG A 213 7.86 -10.04 -17.95
CA ARG A 213 9.21 -9.77 -18.46
C ARG A 213 10.01 -8.91 -17.49
N PHE A 214 9.41 -7.84 -16.96
CA PHE A 214 10.09 -6.97 -15.98
C PHE A 214 10.26 -7.64 -14.61
N LYS A 215 9.29 -8.47 -14.17
CA LYS A 215 9.46 -9.35 -13.00
C LYS A 215 10.75 -10.18 -13.13
N ALA A 216 10.94 -10.85 -14.25
CA ALA A 216 12.14 -11.66 -14.48
C ALA A 216 13.41 -10.81 -14.51
N MET A 217 13.38 -9.65 -15.21
CA MET A 217 14.50 -8.71 -15.31
C MET A 217 14.95 -8.17 -13.94
N PHE A 218 14.00 -7.89 -13.04
CA PHE A 218 14.27 -7.36 -11.70
C PHE A 218 14.59 -8.46 -10.67
N GLY A 219 14.75 -9.72 -11.10
CA GLY A 219 15.13 -10.83 -10.23
C GLY A 219 13.97 -11.46 -9.46
N GLY A 220 12.72 -11.19 -9.83
CA GLY A 220 11.52 -11.74 -9.20
C GLY A 220 11.07 -13.10 -9.73
N GLY A 221 11.89 -13.74 -10.58
CA GLY A 221 11.58 -15.07 -11.10
C GLY A 221 11.82 -16.14 -10.04
N PHE A 222 10.73 -16.65 -9.47
CA PHE A 222 10.74 -17.82 -8.60
C PHE A 222 10.71 -19.09 -9.45
N ARG A 223 11.09 -20.24 -8.85
CA ARG A 223 10.88 -21.56 -9.42
C ARG A 223 9.61 -22.18 -8.80
N GLN A 224 9.73 -22.89 -7.72
CA GLN A 224 8.62 -23.56 -7.03
C GLN A 224 7.93 -22.60 -6.06
N ALA A 225 7.39 -21.50 -6.60
CA ALA A 225 6.77 -20.43 -5.83
C ALA A 225 5.46 -20.85 -5.16
N GLY A 226 4.84 -21.95 -5.58
CA GLY A 226 3.60 -22.48 -5.03
C GLY A 226 3.62 -22.63 -3.52
N VAL A 227 4.77 -23.00 -2.92
CA VAL A 227 4.90 -23.10 -1.46
C VAL A 227 4.52 -21.78 -0.77
N VAL A 228 5.03 -20.64 -1.24
CA VAL A 228 4.73 -19.35 -0.63
C VAL A 228 3.43 -18.75 -1.17
N ALA A 229 3.06 -19.06 -2.41
CA ALA A 229 1.78 -18.66 -2.99
C ALA A 229 0.60 -19.31 -2.28
N ALA A 230 0.72 -20.54 -1.78
CA ALA A 230 -0.31 -21.19 -0.97
C ALA A 230 -0.61 -20.41 0.31
N GLY A 231 0.42 -19.84 0.96
CA GLY A 231 0.23 -18.96 2.10
C GLY A 231 -0.55 -17.69 1.74
N ALA A 232 -0.25 -17.08 0.59
CA ALA A 232 -0.95 -15.91 0.08
C ALA A 232 -2.40 -16.23 -0.31
N LEU A 233 -2.65 -17.37 -0.97
CA LEU A 233 -3.98 -17.84 -1.34
C LEU A 233 -4.83 -18.13 -0.11
N HIS A 234 -4.27 -18.84 0.87
CA HIS A 234 -4.93 -19.08 2.16
C HIS A 234 -5.31 -17.78 2.86
N ALA A 235 -4.39 -16.83 2.91
CA ALA A 235 -4.62 -15.51 3.52
C ALA A 235 -5.74 -14.74 2.79
N LEU A 236 -5.73 -14.76 1.47
CA LEU A 236 -6.73 -14.09 0.63
C LEU A 236 -8.14 -14.67 0.85
N GLU A 237 -8.25 -15.99 1.01
CA GLU A 237 -9.55 -16.67 1.17
C GLU A 237 -10.09 -16.62 2.60
N HIS A 238 -9.21 -16.65 3.60
CA HIS A 238 -9.64 -16.85 4.99
C HIS A 238 -9.43 -15.64 5.91
N HIS A 239 -8.54 -14.69 5.57
CA HIS A 239 -8.19 -13.61 6.48
C HIS A 239 -8.84 -12.26 6.15
N ARG A 240 -9.42 -12.08 4.94
CA ARG A 240 -10.00 -10.77 4.54
C ARG A 240 -11.08 -10.28 5.51
N ALA A 241 -12.02 -11.15 5.90
CA ALA A 241 -13.07 -10.79 6.84
C ALA A 241 -12.52 -10.38 8.22
N GLY A 242 -11.39 -10.95 8.63
CA GLY A 242 -10.72 -10.64 9.89
C GLY A 242 -10.14 -9.22 9.99
N LEU A 243 -9.97 -8.52 8.87
CA LEU A 243 -9.44 -7.14 8.85
C LEU A 243 -10.36 -6.16 9.62
N ALA A 244 -11.65 -6.43 9.69
CA ALA A 244 -12.59 -5.62 10.49
C ALA A 244 -12.22 -5.62 12.00
N ALA A 245 -11.73 -6.76 12.52
CA ALA A 245 -11.26 -6.83 13.89
C ALA A 245 -9.99 -5.99 14.12
N ASP A 246 -9.11 -5.90 13.12
CA ASP A 246 -7.93 -5.04 13.19
C ASP A 246 -8.31 -3.55 13.23
N HIS A 247 -9.35 -3.14 12.47
CA HIS A 247 -9.92 -1.79 12.53
C HIS A 247 -10.52 -1.49 13.91
N SER A 248 -11.24 -2.44 14.50
CA SER A 248 -11.81 -2.29 15.85
C SER A 248 -10.72 -2.10 16.91
N LYS A 249 -9.62 -2.89 16.84
CA LYS A 249 -8.46 -2.75 17.71
C LYS A 249 -7.77 -1.39 17.55
N ALA A 250 -7.62 -0.91 16.31
CA ALA A 250 -7.07 0.40 16.02
C ALA A 250 -7.92 1.54 16.60
N THR A 251 -9.24 1.47 16.43
CA THR A 251 -10.19 2.42 17.02
C THR A 251 -10.13 2.42 18.54
N ALA A 252 -10.09 1.24 19.17
CA ALA A 252 -9.98 1.10 20.63
C ALA A 252 -8.65 1.68 21.15
N PHE A 253 -7.53 1.41 20.46
CA PHE A 253 -6.23 1.97 20.79
C PHE A 253 -6.22 3.50 20.67
N ALA A 254 -6.71 4.03 19.56
CA ALA A 254 -6.81 5.47 19.33
C ALA A 254 -7.69 6.19 20.38
N GLY A 255 -8.85 5.61 20.70
CA GLY A 255 -9.72 6.11 21.75
C GLY A 255 -9.09 6.06 23.14
N GLY A 256 -8.21 5.08 23.41
CA GLY A 256 -7.39 5.05 24.60
C GLY A 256 -6.34 6.15 24.62
N LEU A 257 -5.59 6.32 23.53
CA LEU A 257 -4.57 7.36 23.36
C LEU A 257 -5.13 8.77 23.55
N SER A 258 -6.33 9.06 23.03
CA SER A 258 -6.95 10.39 23.15
C SER A 258 -7.22 10.85 24.60
N ARG A 259 -7.19 9.93 25.54
CA ARG A 259 -7.37 10.21 26.99
C ARG A 259 -6.06 10.39 27.73
N ILE A 260 -4.90 10.19 27.07
CA ILE A 260 -3.58 10.35 27.69
C ILE A 260 -3.12 11.79 27.47
N THR A 261 -2.94 12.55 28.55
CA THR A 261 -2.42 13.92 28.50
C THR A 261 -1.04 13.92 27.82
N GLY A 262 -0.81 14.82 26.88
CA GLY A 262 0.44 14.89 26.12
C GLY A 262 0.44 14.10 24.80
N ILE A 263 -0.65 13.40 24.49
CA ILE A 263 -0.87 12.75 23.18
C ILE A 263 -1.83 13.59 22.33
N GLY A 264 -1.40 13.93 21.14
CA GLY A 264 -2.25 14.54 20.09
C GLY A 264 -2.70 13.50 19.07
N ILE A 265 -4.01 13.31 18.92
CA ILE A 265 -4.58 12.37 17.95
C ILE A 265 -5.89 12.90 17.37
N ASP A 266 -6.06 12.75 16.07
CA ASP A 266 -7.33 12.99 15.39
C ASP A 266 -8.03 11.64 15.15
N LEU A 267 -9.08 11.37 15.89
CA LEU A 267 -9.83 10.11 15.83
C LEU A 267 -10.54 9.91 14.48
N ALA A 268 -10.95 10.99 13.81
CA ALA A 268 -11.62 10.91 12.51
C ALA A 268 -10.68 10.37 11.40
N ARG A 269 -9.38 10.42 11.62
CA ARG A 269 -8.36 9.92 10.70
C ARG A 269 -8.01 8.45 10.89
N VAL A 270 -8.51 7.80 11.92
CA VAL A 270 -8.30 6.37 12.15
C VAL A 270 -9.36 5.58 11.37
N GLN A 271 -9.10 5.39 10.09
CA GLN A 271 -10.06 4.79 9.14
C GLN A 271 -9.86 3.28 8.95
N THR A 272 -8.67 2.79 9.25
CA THR A 272 -8.29 1.37 9.10
C THR A 272 -7.44 0.90 10.29
N ASN A 273 -6.44 0.07 10.07
CA ASN A 273 -5.57 -0.44 11.13
C ASN A 273 -4.31 0.41 11.38
N ILE A 274 -4.17 1.59 10.81
CA ILE A 274 -3.05 2.49 11.08
C ILE A 274 -3.49 3.59 12.03
N VAL A 275 -2.79 3.72 13.15
CA VAL A 275 -3.01 4.78 14.15
C VAL A 275 -1.78 5.68 14.15
N ARG A 276 -1.97 6.97 13.87
CA ARG A 276 -0.92 7.98 13.98
C ARG A 276 -1.28 8.97 15.08
N PHE A 277 -0.31 9.32 15.89
CA PHE A 277 -0.45 10.29 16.97
C PHE A 277 0.83 11.09 17.15
N THR A 278 0.76 12.22 17.83
CA THR A 278 1.89 13.09 18.14
C THR A 278 2.11 13.21 19.63
N LEU A 279 3.32 13.59 20.00
CA LEU A 279 3.79 13.77 21.37
C LEU A 279 4.04 15.25 21.62
N ALA A 280 3.51 15.79 22.73
CA ALA A 280 3.66 17.21 23.06
C ALA A 280 5.01 17.55 23.69
N ALA A 281 5.59 16.62 24.46
CA ALA A 281 6.69 16.94 25.38
C ALA A 281 8.00 16.18 25.12
N MET A 282 8.01 15.17 24.21
CA MET A 282 9.22 14.39 23.96
C MET A 282 9.40 14.06 22.47
N PRO A 283 10.67 13.93 22.00
CA PRO A 283 10.95 13.45 20.64
C PRO A 283 10.44 12.02 20.45
N SER A 284 9.88 11.75 19.28
CA SER A 284 9.31 10.43 18.93
C SER A 284 10.33 9.28 19.03
N GLY A 285 11.60 9.54 18.70
CA GLY A 285 12.67 8.55 18.81
C GLY A 285 12.86 8.06 20.26
N ALA A 286 13.00 8.97 21.23
CA ALA A 286 13.15 8.63 22.64
C ALA A 286 11.91 7.92 23.21
N PHE A 287 10.72 8.33 22.76
CA PHE A 287 9.47 7.68 23.13
C PHE A 287 9.41 6.22 22.63
N VAL A 288 9.70 6.02 21.35
CA VAL A 288 9.65 4.69 20.72
C VAL A 288 10.68 3.75 21.37
N GLU A 289 11.88 4.23 21.69
CA GLU A 289 12.91 3.47 22.40
C GLU A 289 12.40 2.99 23.77
N ARG A 290 11.86 3.89 24.60
CA ARG A 290 11.29 3.53 25.91
C ARG A 290 10.09 2.57 25.80
N CYS A 291 9.23 2.77 24.82
CA CYS A 291 8.14 1.82 24.54
C CYS A 291 8.68 0.45 24.17
N HIS A 292 9.75 0.39 23.36
CA HIS A 292 10.39 -0.86 22.94
C HIS A 292 10.97 -1.60 24.15
N ASP A 293 11.67 -0.90 25.04
CA ASP A 293 12.22 -1.48 26.30
C ASP A 293 11.12 -2.06 27.20
N ALA A 294 9.92 -1.46 27.15
CA ALA A 294 8.72 -1.97 27.83
C ALA A 294 7.97 -3.07 27.06
N GLY A 295 8.47 -3.48 25.88
CA GLY A 295 7.90 -4.55 25.03
C GLY A 295 6.78 -4.09 24.10
N LEU A 296 6.70 -2.78 23.75
CA LEU A 296 5.78 -2.22 22.78
C LEU A 296 6.52 -1.67 21.56
N HIS A 297 6.38 -2.31 20.42
CA HIS A 297 7.03 -1.93 19.16
C HIS A 297 6.19 -0.93 18.38
N LEU A 298 6.71 0.28 18.21
CA LEU A 298 6.12 1.38 17.46
C LEU A 298 7.12 1.91 16.43
N LEU A 299 6.67 2.77 15.52
CA LEU A 299 7.54 3.44 14.54
C LEU A 299 7.38 4.95 14.63
N THR A 300 8.49 5.67 14.45
CA THR A 300 8.46 7.13 14.29
C THR A 300 7.93 7.55 12.93
N THR A 301 7.28 8.71 12.86
CA THR A 301 6.78 9.31 11.60
C THR A 301 7.13 10.80 11.48
N GLY A 302 8.24 11.21 12.07
CA GLY A 302 8.71 12.58 12.15
C GLY A 302 9.26 12.87 13.56
N ALA A 303 9.57 14.12 13.86
CA ALA A 303 10.20 14.50 15.10
C ALA A 303 9.34 14.21 16.35
N ASP A 304 8.03 14.36 16.24
CA ASP A 304 7.02 14.18 17.28
C ASP A 304 5.98 13.09 16.94
N GLY A 305 6.00 12.57 15.72
CA GLY A 305 5.00 11.65 15.21
C GLY A 305 5.33 10.18 15.49
N VAL A 306 4.31 9.40 15.82
CA VAL A 306 4.38 7.96 16.08
C VAL A 306 3.30 7.23 15.30
N ARG A 307 3.60 5.99 14.87
CA ARG A 307 2.67 5.10 14.18
C ARG A 307 2.60 3.74 14.86
N ALA A 308 1.38 3.30 15.11
CA ALA A 308 1.04 1.92 15.49
C ALA A 308 0.21 1.26 14.38
N VAL A 309 0.38 -0.06 14.25
CA VAL A 309 -0.36 -0.86 13.24
C VAL A 309 -0.85 -2.16 13.91
N PRO A 310 -2.02 -2.16 14.56
CA PRO A 310 -2.65 -3.39 15.05
C PRO A 310 -2.93 -4.38 13.91
N HIS A 311 -2.76 -5.66 14.19
CA HIS A 311 -2.93 -6.74 13.23
C HIS A 311 -3.47 -8.02 13.90
N ALA A 312 -3.71 -9.07 13.12
CA ALA A 312 -4.38 -10.28 13.56
C ALA A 312 -3.76 -10.95 14.81
N ASP A 313 -2.44 -10.85 14.98
CA ASP A 313 -1.73 -11.47 16.11
C ASP A 313 -1.80 -10.63 17.41
N ILE A 314 -2.42 -9.46 17.38
CA ILE A 314 -2.59 -8.60 18.57
C ILE A 314 -3.99 -8.81 19.14
N SER A 315 -4.07 -9.22 20.40
CA SER A 315 -5.32 -9.36 21.15
C SER A 315 -5.79 -8.03 21.74
N GLU A 316 -7.07 -7.94 22.14
CA GLU A 316 -7.62 -6.79 22.87
C GLU A 316 -6.88 -6.53 24.20
N ALA A 317 -6.50 -7.60 24.92
CA ALA A 317 -5.70 -7.47 26.15
C ALA A 317 -4.33 -6.84 25.88
N GLN A 318 -3.71 -7.14 24.74
CA GLN A 318 -2.45 -6.50 24.34
C GLN A 318 -2.64 -5.02 23.96
N ILE A 319 -3.79 -4.64 23.41
CA ILE A 319 -4.13 -3.23 23.19
C ILE A 319 -4.22 -2.48 24.52
N GLN A 320 -4.86 -3.05 25.56
CA GLN A 320 -4.91 -2.44 26.89
C GLN A 320 -3.52 -2.33 27.51
N LYS A 321 -2.69 -3.37 27.38
CA LYS A 321 -1.30 -3.33 27.84
C LYS A 321 -0.50 -2.24 27.11
N ALA A 322 -0.68 -2.10 25.79
CA ALA A 322 -0.02 -1.06 25.01
C ALA A 322 -0.38 0.35 25.50
N LEU A 323 -1.69 0.60 25.80
CA LEU A 323 -2.15 1.86 26.36
C LEU A 323 -1.51 2.15 27.73
N ALA A 324 -1.40 1.14 28.60
CA ALA A 324 -0.74 1.29 29.90
C ALA A 324 0.75 1.67 29.75
N ILE A 325 1.47 1.01 28.82
CA ILE A 325 2.88 1.34 28.53
C ILE A 325 3.01 2.77 28.01
N VAL A 326 2.19 3.17 27.04
CA VAL A 326 2.20 4.56 26.50
C VAL A 326 1.95 5.57 27.63
N GLY A 327 0.94 5.32 28.49
CA GLY A 327 0.61 6.19 29.61
C GLY A 327 1.76 6.33 30.60
N ALA A 328 2.44 5.24 30.97
CA ALA A 328 3.58 5.24 31.87
C ALA A 328 4.75 6.05 31.28
N VAL A 329 5.14 5.77 30.02
CA VAL A 329 6.25 6.45 29.34
C VAL A 329 6.03 7.95 29.21
N VAL A 330 4.80 8.38 28.94
CA VAL A 330 4.45 9.82 28.87
C VAL A 330 4.46 10.47 30.25
N SER A 331 3.96 9.78 31.30
CA SER A 331 3.88 10.32 32.66
C SER A 331 5.25 10.46 33.34
N GLU A 332 6.19 9.56 33.09
CA GLU A 332 7.55 9.61 33.65
C GLU A 332 8.35 10.85 33.26
N GLN A 333 7.90 11.54 32.19
CA GLN A 333 8.57 12.76 31.74
C GLN A 333 7.91 14.04 32.30
N ALA A 334 6.72 13.93 32.87
CA ALA A 334 6.04 15.06 33.51
C ALA A 334 6.45 15.25 34.98
N ALA A 335 7.20 14.29 35.54
CA ALA A 335 7.76 14.30 36.89
C ALA A 335 9.23 14.74 36.90
#